data_28538291377b15e4ca0b92d2de69280f
#
_entry.id   28538291377b15e4ca0b92d2de69280f
#
_cell.length_a   1.000
_cell.length_b   1.000
_cell.length_c   1.000
_cell.angle_alpha   90.00
_cell.angle_beta   90.00
_cell.angle_gamma   90.00
#
_symmetry.space_group_name_H-M   'P 1'
#
loop_
_entity.id
_entity.type
_entity.pdbx_description
1 polymer ?
#
loop_
_entity_poly.entity_id
_entity_poly.type
_entity_poly.pdbx_seq_one_letter_code
_entity_poly.pdbx_strand_id
1 'polypeptide(L)' 'MVTSDKLEAAIRILSEATEAARIVLFGSYASGDAREDSDLDLLVIEPQVDDRAQEMVRLRRLLRPLRIPADVLV' A
#
# COMPACT_ATOMS: atom_id res chain seq x y z
N MET A 1 2.59 8.66 12.65
CA MET A 1 2.56 9.02 11.21
C MET A 1 3.54 8.16 10.43
N VAL A 2 3.18 7.77 9.23
CA VAL A 2 4.07 6.98 8.37
C VAL A 2 5.16 7.89 7.82
N THR A 3 6.42 7.51 8.05
CA THR A 3 7.56 8.28 7.55
C THR A 3 7.79 8.05 6.06
N SER A 4 8.52 8.97 5.41
CA SER A 4 8.88 8.81 3.99
C SER A 4 9.66 7.52 3.74
N ASP A 5 10.54 7.15 4.65
CA ASP A 5 11.33 5.92 4.52
C ASP A 5 10.44 4.68 4.54
N LYS A 6 9.44 4.65 5.41
CA LYS A 6 8.49 3.54 5.48
C LYS A 6 7.57 3.52 4.26
N LEU A 7 7.15 4.67 3.78
CA LEU A 7 6.36 4.77 2.56
C LEU A 7 7.14 4.23 1.36
N GLU A 8 8.39 4.61 1.21
CA GLU A 8 9.26 4.10 0.14
C GLU A 8 9.46 2.59 0.25
N ALA A 9 9.64 2.09 1.47
CA ALA A 9 9.78 0.65 1.72
C ALA A 9 8.50 -0.10 1.33
N ALA A 10 7.33 0.44 1.67
CA ALA A 10 6.06 -0.15 1.32
C ALA A 10 5.89 -0.25 -0.20
N ILE A 11 6.19 0.84 -0.91
CA ILE A 11 6.10 0.86 -2.38
C ILE A 11 7.05 -0.17 -2.99
N ARG A 12 8.27 -0.26 -2.47
CA ARG A 12 9.26 -1.23 -2.95
C ARG A 12 8.77 -2.66 -2.74
N ILE A 13 8.27 -2.97 -1.55
CA ILE A 13 7.77 -4.31 -1.23
C ILE A 13 6.65 -4.69 -2.19
N LEU A 14 5.69 -3.79 -2.41
CA LEU A 14 4.57 -4.05 -3.30
C LEU A 14 5.01 -4.19 -4.75
N SER A 15 5.96 -3.38 -5.19
CA SER A 15 6.49 -3.43 -6.56
C SER A 15 7.23 -4.75 -6.83
N GLU A 16 7.97 -5.24 -5.86
CA GLU A 16 8.72 -6.50 -5.99
C GLU A 16 7.80 -7.73 -5.89
N ALA A 17 6.71 -7.62 -5.14
CA ALA A 17 5.79 -8.73 -4.91
C ALA A 17 4.72 -8.88 -5.99
N THR A 18 4.58 -7.90 -6.87
CA THR A 18 3.54 -7.86 -7.89
C THR A 18 4.12 -7.51 -9.25
N GLU A 19 3.34 -7.77 -10.31
CA GLU A 19 3.60 -7.22 -11.63
C GLU A 19 2.79 -5.94 -11.83
N ALA A 20 2.73 -5.10 -10.79
CA ALA A 20 1.92 -3.91 -10.81
C ALA A 20 2.32 -2.98 -11.94
N ALA A 21 1.34 -2.60 -12.74
CA ALA A 21 1.51 -1.57 -13.75
C ALA A 21 1.62 -0.20 -13.08
N ARG A 22 1.00 -0.05 -11.90
CA ARG A 22 0.94 1.22 -11.20
C ARG A 22 0.60 1.02 -9.73
N ILE A 23 1.21 1.84 -8.86
CA ILE A 23 0.83 1.94 -7.46
C ILE A 23 0.46 3.40 -7.21
N VAL A 24 -0.75 3.61 -6.69
CA VAL A 24 -1.31 4.95 -6.48
C VAL A 24 -1.49 5.20 -4.99
N LEU A 25 -0.88 6.26 -4.50
CA LEU A 25 -1.13 6.78 -3.15
C LEU A 25 -2.40 7.63 -3.20
N PHE A 26 -3.34 7.37 -2.30
CA PHE A 26 -4.56 8.17 -2.22
C PHE A 26 -4.92 8.44 -0.76
N GLY A 27 -6.06 9.10 -0.53
CA GLY A 27 -6.50 9.43 0.81
C GLY A 27 -5.74 10.58 1.43
N SER A 28 -5.67 10.60 2.76
CA SER A 28 -5.13 11.74 3.51
C SER A 28 -3.64 12.00 3.25
N TYR A 29 -2.85 10.95 3.00
CA TYR A 29 -1.43 11.12 2.69
C TYR A 29 -1.21 11.77 1.32
N ALA A 30 -2.10 11.48 0.36
CA ALA A 30 -2.01 12.09 -0.97
C ALA A 30 -2.47 13.55 -0.97
N SER A 31 -3.47 13.88 -0.15
CA SER A 31 -4.02 15.24 -0.07
C SER A 31 -3.26 16.17 0.88
N GLY A 32 -2.34 15.63 1.67
CA GLY A 32 -1.60 16.40 2.67
C GLY A 32 -2.31 16.60 3.99
N ASP A 33 -3.42 15.91 4.21
CA ASP A 33 -4.23 16.01 5.44
C ASP A 33 -3.95 14.91 6.45
N ALA A 34 -2.87 14.14 6.26
CA ALA A 34 -2.55 13.02 7.11
C ALA A 34 -2.25 13.46 8.55
N ARG A 35 -2.74 12.67 9.51
CA ARG A 35 -2.51 12.85 10.94
C ARG A 35 -1.78 11.61 11.48
N GLU A 36 -1.39 11.67 12.75
CA GLU A 36 -0.66 10.56 13.38
C GLU A 36 -1.38 9.23 13.31
N ASP A 37 -2.71 9.24 13.38
CA ASP A 37 -3.55 8.05 13.33
C ASP A 37 -4.09 7.72 11.94
N SER A 38 -3.67 8.46 10.93
CA SER A 38 -4.13 8.23 9.55
C SER A 38 -3.52 6.98 8.98
N ASP A 39 -4.33 6.20 8.26
CA ASP A 39 -3.87 5.05 7.51
C ASP A 39 -3.25 5.47 6.19
N LEU A 40 -2.24 4.72 5.78
CA LEU A 40 -1.66 4.87 4.45
C LEU A 40 -2.54 4.11 3.46
N ASP A 41 -3.09 4.80 2.47
CA ASP A 41 -3.99 4.22 1.48
C ASP A 41 -3.27 4.04 0.15
N LEU A 42 -3.14 2.79 -0.30
CA LEU A 42 -2.47 2.45 -1.56
C LEU A 42 -3.40 1.65 -2.45
N LEU A 43 -3.44 2.01 -3.72
CA LEU A 43 -4.12 1.26 -4.77
C LEU A 43 -3.08 0.62 -5.68
N VAL A 44 -3.13 -0.70 -5.80
CA VAL A 44 -2.22 -1.45 -6.67
C VAL A 44 -2.98 -1.87 -7.91
N ILE A 45 -2.54 -1.39 -9.06
CA ILE A 45 -3.15 -1.73 -10.34
C ILE A 45 -2.31 -2.81 -11.00
N GLU A 46 -2.85 -4.02 -11.04
CA GLU A 46 -2.20 -5.18 -11.64
C GLU A 46 -2.92 -5.58 -12.94
N PRO A 47 -2.19 -6.06 -13.95
CA PRO A 47 -2.80 -6.41 -15.24
C PRO A 47 -3.75 -7.60 -15.13
N GLN A 48 -3.54 -8.49 -14.17
CA GLN A 48 -4.38 -9.67 -13.97
C GLN A 48 -4.46 -10.02 -12.50
N VAL A 49 -5.68 -10.13 -11.97
CA VAL A 49 -5.92 -10.54 -10.57
C VAL A 49 -7.09 -11.52 -10.57
N ASP A 50 -6.85 -12.76 -10.18
CA ASP A 50 -7.89 -13.80 -10.16
C ASP A 50 -8.83 -13.62 -8.98
N ASP A 51 -8.29 -13.23 -7.80
CA ASP A 51 -9.07 -13.03 -6.60
C ASP A 51 -8.56 -11.77 -5.88
N ARG A 52 -9.31 -10.69 -6.00
CA ARG A 52 -8.96 -9.40 -5.41
C ARG A 52 -8.84 -9.44 -3.90
N ALA A 53 -9.77 -10.11 -3.24
CA ALA A 53 -9.77 -10.17 -1.77
C ALA A 53 -8.53 -10.90 -1.26
N GLN A 54 -8.19 -12.00 -1.90
CA GLN A 54 -6.99 -12.77 -1.57
C GLN A 54 -5.72 -11.97 -1.81
N GLU A 55 -5.66 -11.25 -2.93
CA GLU A 55 -4.52 -10.42 -3.28
C GLU A 55 -4.34 -9.27 -2.27
N MET A 56 -5.42 -8.62 -1.87
CA MET A 56 -5.36 -7.57 -0.86
C MET A 56 -4.82 -8.09 0.48
N VAL A 57 -5.28 -9.27 0.90
CA VAL A 57 -4.79 -9.89 2.13
C VAL A 57 -3.29 -10.20 2.01
N ARG A 58 -2.87 -10.77 0.89
CA ARG A 58 -1.46 -11.10 0.64
C ARG A 58 -0.58 -9.86 0.73
N LEU A 59 -0.98 -8.78 0.05
CA LEU A 59 -0.20 -7.54 0.01
C LEU A 59 -0.14 -6.86 1.37
N ARG A 60 -1.25 -6.83 2.10
CA ARG A 60 -1.28 -6.28 3.46
C ARG A 60 -0.33 -7.04 4.40
N ARG A 61 -0.27 -8.35 4.28
CA ARG A 61 0.64 -9.18 5.08
C ARG A 61 2.10 -8.85 4.81
N LEU A 62 2.45 -8.55 3.57
CA LEU A 62 3.81 -8.19 3.21
C LEU A 62 4.25 -6.88 3.87
N LEU A 63 3.32 -6.00 4.19
CA LEU A 63 3.61 -4.72 4.83
C LEU A 63 3.67 -4.80 6.36
N ARG A 64 3.26 -5.92 6.97
CA ARG A 64 3.27 -6.06 8.43
C ARG A 64 4.61 -5.77 9.10
N PRO A 65 5.75 -6.22 8.54
CA PRO A 65 7.05 -5.93 9.18
C PRO A 65 7.35 -4.45 9.32
N LEU A 66 6.74 -3.60 8.52
CA LEU A 66 6.93 -2.15 8.59
C LEU A 66 6.20 -1.52 9.78
N ARG A 67 5.23 -2.23 10.38
CA ARG A 67 4.43 -1.78 11.51
C ARG A 67 3.78 -0.42 11.27
N ILE A 68 3.20 -0.26 10.10
CA ILE A 68 2.49 0.97 9.72
C ILE A 68 1.01 0.67 9.51
N PRO A 69 0.12 1.62 9.84
CA PRO A 69 -1.29 1.49 9.49
C PRO A 69 -1.44 1.70 7.99
N ALA A 70 -1.70 0.63 7.26
CA ALA A 70 -1.80 0.69 5.81
C ALA A 70 -3.00 -0.10 5.32
N ASP A 71 -3.68 0.45 4.33
CA ASP A 71 -4.76 -0.21 3.62
C ASP A 71 -4.36 -0.33 2.16
N VAL A 72 -4.53 -1.53 1.61
CA VAL A 72 -4.16 -1.81 0.22
C VAL A 72 -5.37 -2.29 -0.53
N LEU A 73 -5.70 -1.59 -1.60
CA LEU A 73 -6.76 -1.96 -2.53
C LEU A 73 -6.14 -2.42 -3.85
N VAL A 74 -6.84 -3.31 -4.49
CA VAL A 74 -6.41 -3.86 -5.79
C VAL A 74 -7.48 -3.64 -6.85
#